data_d9ad642356c8342f481fe909b60d3d5b
#
_entry.id   d9ad642356c8342f481fe909b60d3d5b
#
_cell.length_a   1.000
_cell.length_b   1.000
_cell.length_c   1.000
_cell.angle_alpha   90.00
_cell.angle_beta   90.00
_cell.angle_gamma   90.00
#
_symmetry.space_group_name_H-M   'P 1'
#
loop_
_entity.id
_entity.type
_entity.pdbx_description
1 polymer ?
#
loop_
_entity_poly.entity_id
_entity_poly.type
_entity_poly.pdbx_seq_one_letter_code
_entity_poly.pdbx_strand_id
1 'polypeptide(L)'
;MQLYPIKHHSWVAIDIHHNLGEQATLPTNKISSINKAASTHKSGPMSCRQLLKNLQQALNVTGELMEANFPYHFITADGYTWYVSFSHSRQHAAVLISPYTNIGIDVEDSAISHHVASRFFSPHEYQWLNQKPAVNQAVLRNLLWRLKECAIKTHQNADNQL
;
A
#
# COMPACT_ATOMS: atom_id res chain seq x y z
N MET A 1 -6.44 -9.12 5.63
CA MET A 1 -5.09 -9.12 5.01
C MET A 1 -5.05 -10.15 3.90
N GLN A 2 -4.58 -9.76 2.73
CA GLN A 2 -4.32 -10.64 1.59
C GLN A 2 -2.81 -10.73 1.39
N LEU A 3 -2.30 -11.95 1.07
CA LEU A 3 -0.88 -12.21 0.85
C LEU A 3 -0.65 -12.60 -0.60
N TYR A 4 0.36 -12.01 -1.20
CA TYR A 4 0.74 -12.25 -2.59
C TYR A 4 2.23 -12.58 -2.67
N PRO A 5 2.60 -13.82 -3.05
CA PRO A 5 3.98 -14.13 -3.38
C PRO A 5 4.37 -13.44 -4.69
N ILE A 6 5.53 -12.84 -4.69
CA ILE A 6 6.16 -12.27 -5.88
C ILE A 6 7.38 -13.13 -6.21
N LYS A 7 7.89 -13.04 -7.44
CA LYS A 7 9.11 -13.75 -7.83
C LYS A 7 10.29 -13.42 -6.88
N HIS A 8 11.24 -14.35 -6.78
CA HIS A 8 12.49 -14.16 -6.03
C HIS A 8 12.33 -13.92 -4.53
N HIS A 9 11.50 -14.73 -3.86
CA HIS A 9 11.31 -14.67 -2.40
C HIS A 9 10.76 -13.35 -1.84
N SER A 10 10.11 -12.55 -2.67
CA SER A 10 9.46 -11.31 -2.24
C SER A 10 7.99 -11.55 -1.92
N TRP A 11 7.44 -10.81 -0.95
CA TRP A 11 6.06 -10.94 -0.51
C TRP A 11 5.38 -9.60 -0.33
N VAL A 12 4.13 -9.51 -0.73
CA VAL A 12 3.25 -8.35 -0.49
C VAL A 12 2.11 -8.75 0.43
N ALA A 13 1.87 -7.95 1.44
CA ALA A 13 0.64 -7.98 2.22
C ALA A 13 -0.17 -6.71 1.94
N ILE A 14 -1.46 -6.87 1.71
CA ILE A 14 -2.40 -5.76 1.52
C ILE A 14 -3.55 -5.93 2.51
N ASP A 15 -3.88 -4.86 3.21
CA ASP A 15 -5.09 -4.74 4.00
C ASP A 15 -6.04 -3.74 3.34
N ILE A 16 -7.29 -4.16 3.15
CA ILE A 16 -8.34 -3.37 2.51
C ILE A 16 -9.40 -3.11 3.55
N HIS A 17 -9.59 -1.84 3.89
CA HIS A 17 -10.67 -1.43 4.76
C HIS A 17 -11.93 -1.17 3.94
N HIS A 18 -12.86 -2.11 3.95
CA HIS A 18 -14.19 -1.90 3.38
C HIS A 18 -15.01 -1.05 4.35
N ASN A 19 -15.29 0.20 3.99
CA ASN A 19 -16.35 0.95 4.66
C ASN A 19 -17.69 0.23 4.39
N LEU A 20 -18.17 -0.56 5.36
CA LEU A 20 -19.52 -1.16 5.35
C LEU A 20 -20.59 -0.09 5.63
N GLY A 21 -20.54 1.03 4.92
CA GLY A 21 -21.37 2.22 5.14
C GLY A 21 -22.29 2.58 3.99
N GLU A 22 -22.76 1.59 3.20
CA GLU A 22 -23.93 1.74 2.35
C GLU A 22 -24.62 0.37 2.21
N GLN A 23 -25.28 -0.08 3.26
CA GLN A 23 -26.29 -1.12 3.12
C GLN A 23 -27.59 -0.45 2.68
N ALA A 24 -28.00 -0.79 1.45
CA ALA A 24 -29.35 -0.59 0.99
C ALA A 24 -30.34 -1.17 2.04
N THR A 25 -31.23 -0.33 2.54
CA THR A 25 -32.29 -0.68 3.46
C THR A 25 -33.27 -1.68 2.82
N LEU A 26 -33.28 -2.90 3.32
CA LEU A 26 -34.40 -3.80 3.19
C LEU A 26 -35.27 -3.70 4.46
N PRO A 27 -36.59 -3.78 4.37
CA PRO A 27 -37.51 -3.42 5.46
C PRO A 27 -37.53 -4.45 6.59
N THR A 28 -37.52 -3.91 7.77
CA THR A 28 -37.53 -4.54 9.08
C THR A 28 -38.72 -5.46 9.34
N ASN A 29 -38.48 -6.54 10.08
CA ASN A 29 -39.36 -7.00 11.11
C ASN A 29 -38.65 -7.08 12.47
N LYS A 30 -39.36 -6.59 13.49
CA LYS A 30 -38.96 -6.39 14.87
C LYS A 30 -38.43 -7.66 15.55
N ILE A 31 -37.34 -7.55 16.30
CA ILE A 31 -37.21 -8.18 17.62
C ILE A 31 -36.29 -7.29 18.49
N SER A 32 -36.77 -7.12 19.74
CA SER A 32 -36.32 -6.22 20.78
C SER A 32 -34.93 -6.49 21.37
N SER A 33 -34.33 -5.38 21.74
CA SER A 33 -33.51 -5.13 22.94
C SER A 33 -32.43 -6.15 23.34
N ILE A 34 -31.14 -5.72 23.23
CA ILE A 34 -30.20 -5.74 24.35
C ILE A 34 -29.11 -4.65 24.09
N ASN A 35 -28.95 -3.81 25.11
CA ASN A 35 -27.97 -2.75 25.19
C ASN A 35 -26.54 -3.28 25.06
N LYS A 36 -25.74 -2.66 24.18
CA LYS A 36 -24.34 -2.38 24.50
C LYS A 36 -23.85 -1.21 23.66
N ALA A 37 -23.38 -0.18 24.33
CA ALA A 37 -22.70 0.94 23.74
C ALA A 37 -21.55 0.41 22.85
N ALA A 38 -21.79 0.34 21.57
CA ALA A 38 -20.71 0.13 20.59
C ALA A 38 -20.05 1.48 20.42
N SER A 39 -18.88 1.63 21.04
CA SER A 39 -17.89 2.65 20.70
C SER A 39 -17.72 2.62 19.18
N THR A 40 -18.19 3.65 18.50
CA THR A 40 -17.94 3.87 17.07
C THR A 40 -16.48 4.34 16.91
N HIS A 41 -15.54 3.49 17.18
CA HIS A 41 -14.20 3.67 16.64
C HIS A 41 -14.33 3.52 15.11
N LYS A 42 -14.19 4.63 14.39
CA LYS A 42 -13.86 4.61 12.97
C LYS A 42 -12.50 3.92 12.86
N SER A 43 -12.52 2.61 12.72
CA SER A 43 -11.30 1.85 12.45
C SER A 43 -10.85 2.21 11.03
N GLY A 44 -9.78 2.97 10.93
CA GLY A 44 -9.03 3.14 9.67
C GLY A 44 -8.35 1.82 9.27
N PRO A 45 -7.68 1.79 8.11
CA PRO A 45 -6.89 0.64 7.71
C PRO A 45 -5.84 0.31 8.80
N MET A 46 -5.49 -0.97 8.90
CA MET A 46 -4.41 -1.43 9.77
C MET A 46 -3.15 -0.63 9.49
N SER A 47 -2.40 -0.27 10.53
CA SER A 47 -1.12 0.41 10.28
C SER A 47 -0.17 -0.49 9.50
N CYS A 48 0.67 0.09 8.65
CA CYS A 48 1.65 -0.67 7.86
C CYS A 48 2.58 -1.50 8.78
N ARG A 49 2.91 -1.00 9.96
CA ARG A 49 3.75 -1.72 10.94
C ARG A 49 3.04 -2.94 11.54
N GLN A 50 1.74 -2.82 11.81
CA GLN A 50 0.95 -3.97 12.24
C GLN A 50 0.78 -4.98 11.10
N LEU A 51 0.59 -4.50 9.87
CA LEU A 51 0.53 -5.34 8.68
C LEU A 51 1.84 -6.10 8.45
N LEU A 52 2.99 -5.45 8.67
CA LEU A 52 4.31 -6.11 8.62
C LEU A 52 4.42 -7.23 9.65
N LYS A 53 4.01 -6.97 10.91
CA LYS A 53 4.03 -8.01 11.96
C LYS A 53 3.18 -9.22 11.59
N ASN A 54 1.99 -8.98 11.05
CA ASN A 54 1.11 -10.06 10.59
C ASN A 54 1.74 -10.84 9.41
N LEU A 55 2.42 -10.13 8.49
CA LEU A 55 3.14 -10.76 7.38
C LEU A 55 4.30 -11.61 7.88
N GLN A 56 5.10 -11.09 8.82
CA GLN A 56 6.21 -11.82 9.45
C GLN A 56 5.70 -13.10 10.13
N GLN A 57 4.59 -13.03 10.87
CA GLN A 57 3.97 -14.20 11.50
C GLN A 57 3.50 -15.22 10.47
N ALA A 58 2.83 -14.78 9.40
CA ALA A 58 2.31 -15.67 8.35
C ALA A 58 3.43 -16.40 7.58
N LEU A 59 4.59 -15.80 7.45
CA LEU A 59 5.76 -16.37 6.80
C LEU A 59 6.71 -17.08 7.77
N ASN A 60 6.39 -17.07 9.06
CA ASN A 60 7.26 -17.60 10.13
C ASN A 60 8.67 -16.97 10.10
N VAL A 61 8.76 -15.69 9.79
CA VAL A 61 10.00 -14.90 9.86
C VAL A 61 9.89 -13.90 11.00
N THR A 62 10.95 -13.71 11.76
CA THR A 62 10.96 -12.78 12.89
C THR A 62 12.16 -11.85 12.79
N GLY A 63 11.96 -10.59 13.15
CA GLY A 63 13.01 -9.58 13.18
C GLY A 63 12.43 -8.24 13.59
N GLU A 64 13.22 -7.42 14.26
CA GLU A 64 12.84 -6.06 14.60
C GLU A 64 13.06 -5.11 13.43
N LEU A 65 12.04 -4.30 13.13
CA LEU A 65 12.09 -3.32 12.04
C LEU A 65 13.06 -2.19 12.39
N MET A 66 14.04 -1.98 11.52
CA MET A 66 15.00 -0.89 11.59
C MET A 66 14.57 0.23 10.63
N GLU A 67 14.15 1.38 11.21
CA GLU A 67 13.60 2.53 10.48
C GLU A 67 14.46 3.79 10.60
N ALA A 68 15.60 3.72 11.28
CA ALA A 68 16.44 4.91 11.48
C ALA A 68 16.99 5.49 10.17
N ASN A 69 17.24 4.63 9.19
CA ASN A 69 17.75 4.99 7.87
C ASN A 69 17.07 4.17 6.79
N PHE A 70 16.94 4.72 5.59
CA PHE A 70 16.57 3.97 4.41
C PHE A 70 17.77 3.13 3.90
N PRO A 71 17.51 1.95 3.31
CA PRO A 71 16.22 1.27 3.20
C PRO A 71 15.78 0.66 4.53
N TYR A 72 14.49 0.75 4.84
CA TYR A 72 13.93 0.07 6.00
C TYR A 72 14.14 -1.44 5.86
N HIS A 73 14.49 -2.08 6.93
CA HIS A 73 14.80 -3.52 6.91
C HIS A 73 14.63 -4.16 8.28
N PHE A 74 14.63 -5.47 8.31
CA PHE A 74 14.81 -6.27 9.52
C PHE A 74 15.77 -7.43 9.25
N ILE A 75 16.43 -7.90 10.28
CA ILE A 75 17.34 -9.03 10.22
C ILE A 75 16.73 -10.17 11.03
N THR A 76 16.63 -11.35 10.41
CA THR A 76 16.13 -12.55 11.06
C THR A 76 17.19 -13.19 11.94
N ALA A 77 16.79 -14.11 12.85
CA ALA A 77 17.70 -14.76 13.77
C ALA A 77 18.81 -15.60 13.08
N ASP A 78 18.54 -16.07 11.87
CA ASP A 78 19.48 -16.78 11.00
C ASP A 78 20.34 -15.85 10.12
N GLY A 79 20.25 -14.53 10.36
CA GLY A 79 21.11 -13.52 9.75
C GLY A 79 20.65 -13.02 8.37
N TYR A 80 19.49 -13.42 7.86
CA TYR A 80 18.97 -12.90 6.60
C TYR A 80 18.40 -11.50 6.77
N THR A 81 18.74 -10.60 5.83
CA THR A 81 18.19 -9.24 5.78
C THR A 81 17.00 -9.20 4.84
N TRP A 82 15.89 -8.65 5.33
CA TRP A 82 14.69 -8.37 4.57
C TRP A 82 14.47 -6.87 4.50
N TYR A 83 14.42 -6.33 3.30
CA TYR A 83 14.10 -4.92 3.04
C TYR A 83 12.59 -4.74 2.99
N VAL A 84 12.13 -3.56 3.42
CA VAL A 84 10.70 -3.28 3.62
C VAL A 84 10.33 -1.98 2.92
N SER A 85 9.25 -2.02 2.14
CA SER A 85 8.62 -0.83 1.59
C SER A 85 7.17 -0.74 2.07
N PHE A 86 6.76 0.46 2.46
CA PHE A 86 5.42 0.75 2.96
C PHE A 86 4.66 1.69 2.03
N SER A 87 3.36 1.48 1.94
CA SER A 87 2.44 2.47 1.39
C SER A 87 1.10 2.39 2.10
N HIS A 88 0.43 3.52 2.22
CA HIS A 88 -0.92 3.58 2.75
C HIS A 88 -1.72 4.68 2.07
N SER A 89 -3.00 4.46 1.96
CA SER A 89 -4.01 5.41 1.53
C SER A 89 -5.10 5.49 2.59
N ARG A 90 -6.22 6.13 2.27
CA ARG A 90 -7.32 6.23 3.22
C ARG A 90 -7.96 4.86 3.53
N GLN A 91 -7.99 3.95 2.56
CA GLN A 91 -8.67 2.66 2.66
C GLN A 91 -7.73 1.45 2.59
N HIS A 92 -6.47 1.66 2.22
CA HIS A 92 -5.52 0.58 2.02
C HIS A 92 -4.24 0.80 2.80
N ALA A 93 -3.71 -0.27 3.33
CA ALA A 93 -2.32 -0.35 3.77
C ALA A 93 -1.62 -1.47 2.99
N ALA A 94 -0.39 -1.26 2.58
CA ALA A 94 0.39 -2.24 1.85
C ALA A 94 1.82 -2.29 2.38
N VAL A 95 2.36 -3.50 2.42
CA VAL A 95 3.74 -3.79 2.81
C VAL A 95 4.33 -4.74 1.79
N LEU A 96 5.52 -4.41 1.31
CA LEU A 96 6.35 -5.28 0.50
C LEU A 96 7.61 -5.62 1.29
N ILE A 97 7.96 -6.92 1.37
CA ILE A 97 9.26 -7.37 1.87
C ILE A 97 10.02 -8.13 0.79
N SER A 98 11.33 -8.00 0.80
CA SER A 98 12.21 -8.61 -0.20
C SER A 98 13.63 -8.76 0.32
N PRO A 99 14.40 -9.77 -0.11
CA PRO A 99 15.83 -9.82 0.12
C PRO A 99 16.61 -8.78 -0.72
N TYR A 100 15.96 -8.10 -1.67
CA TYR A 100 16.57 -7.09 -2.53
C TYR A 100 16.27 -5.68 -2.02
N THR A 101 17.24 -4.77 -2.16
CA THR A 101 17.13 -3.37 -1.72
C THR A 101 16.23 -2.52 -2.61
N ASN A 102 16.24 -2.79 -3.92
CA ASN A 102 15.53 -1.99 -4.92
C ASN A 102 14.04 -2.36 -4.99
N ILE A 103 13.31 -2.01 -3.95
CA ILE A 103 11.88 -2.29 -3.83
C ILE A 103 11.07 -1.02 -3.56
N GLY A 104 9.88 -0.97 -4.13
CA GLY A 104 8.92 0.09 -3.87
C GLY A 104 7.50 -0.42 -4.05
N ILE A 105 6.61 -0.03 -3.15
CA ILE A 105 5.18 -0.31 -3.26
C ILE A 105 4.41 1.00 -3.12
N ASP A 106 3.32 1.12 -3.89
CA ASP A 106 2.39 2.22 -3.76
C ASP A 106 0.93 1.79 -3.89
N VAL A 107 0.08 2.38 -3.05
CA VAL A 107 -1.38 2.23 -3.07
C VAL A 107 -2.03 3.61 -3.02
N GLU A 108 -3.00 3.86 -3.88
CA GLU A 108 -3.72 5.12 -3.97
C GLU A 108 -5.20 4.85 -4.20
N ASP A 109 -6.05 5.45 -3.37
CA ASP A 109 -7.51 5.36 -3.47
C ASP A 109 -8.12 6.42 -4.37
N SER A 110 -7.42 7.55 -4.47
CA SER A 110 -7.94 8.74 -5.13
C SER A 110 -7.53 8.78 -6.60
N ALA A 111 -8.39 9.32 -7.43
CA ALA A 111 -8.03 9.62 -8.81
C ALA A 111 -7.04 10.79 -8.86
N ILE A 112 -5.94 10.59 -9.56
CA ILE A 112 -4.96 11.66 -9.78
C ILE A 112 -5.54 12.69 -10.74
N SER A 113 -5.62 13.94 -10.30
CA SER A 113 -6.17 15.03 -11.10
C SER A 113 -5.26 15.42 -12.27
N HIS A 114 -5.82 16.09 -13.27
CA HIS A 114 -5.02 16.66 -14.37
C HIS A 114 -3.99 17.68 -13.86
N HIS A 115 -4.34 18.46 -12.83
CA HIS A 115 -3.43 19.44 -12.22
C HIS A 115 -2.20 18.75 -11.58
N VAL A 116 -2.40 17.67 -10.87
CA VAL A 116 -1.28 16.88 -10.31
C VAL A 116 -0.43 16.30 -11.45
N ALA A 117 -1.07 15.69 -12.44
CA ALA A 117 -0.36 15.11 -13.59
C ALA A 117 0.46 16.18 -14.35
N SER A 118 -0.10 17.35 -14.63
CA SER A 118 0.61 18.42 -15.35
C SER A 118 1.82 18.96 -14.59
N ARG A 119 1.85 18.84 -13.26
CA ARG A 119 2.95 19.31 -12.42
C ARG A 119 4.08 18.29 -12.26
N PHE A 120 3.74 17.00 -12.20
CA PHE A 120 4.68 15.96 -11.82
C PHE A 120 5.04 14.99 -12.94
N PHE A 121 4.29 14.99 -14.04
CA PHE A 121 4.63 14.17 -15.20
C PHE A 121 5.56 14.97 -16.13
N SER A 122 6.49 14.27 -16.75
CA SER A 122 7.31 14.87 -17.79
C SER A 122 6.46 15.25 -19.01
N PRO A 123 6.91 16.18 -19.85
CA PRO A 123 6.20 16.53 -21.09
C PRO A 123 5.89 15.32 -21.97
N HIS A 124 6.81 14.34 -22.04
CA HIS A 124 6.62 13.10 -22.83
C HIS A 124 5.52 12.20 -22.23
N GLU A 125 5.51 12.00 -20.90
CA GLU A 125 4.49 11.23 -20.21
C GLU A 125 3.11 11.86 -20.40
N TYR A 126 3.04 13.19 -20.27
CA TYR A 126 1.78 13.92 -20.42
C TYR A 126 1.26 13.87 -21.87
N GLN A 127 2.15 14.04 -22.86
CA GLN A 127 1.82 13.90 -24.26
C GLN A 127 1.34 12.48 -24.60
N TRP A 128 2.08 11.46 -24.11
CA TRP A 128 1.71 10.07 -24.28
C TRP A 128 0.31 9.78 -23.72
N LEU A 129 0.01 10.29 -22.52
CA LEU A 129 -1.29 10.12 -21.87
C LEU A 129 -2.42 10.75 -22.68
N ASN A 130 -2.21 11.95 -23.22
CA ASN A 130 -3.21 12.66 -24.02
C ASN A 130 -3.51 12.00 -25.37
N GLN A 131 -2.60 11.16 -25.87
CA GLN A 131 -2.82 10.36 -27.08
C GLN A 131 -3.69 9.11 -26.81
N LYS A 132 -3.98 8.79 -25.57
CA LYS A 132 -4.80 7.63 -25.22
C LYS A 132 -6.29 7.96 -25.28
N PRO A 133 -7.16 6.97 -25.56
CA PRO A 133 -8.60 7.17 -25.50
C PRO A 133 -9.02 7.79 -24.17
N ALA A 134 -9.90 8.77 -24.18
CA ALA A 134 -10.33 9.53 -23.00
C ALA A 134 -10.80 8.62 -21.85
N VAL A 135 -11.47 7.51 -22.17
CA VAL A 135 -11.95 6.51 -21.21
C VAL A 135 -10.81 5.86 -20.42
N ASN A 136 -9.59 5.78 -20.99
CA ASN A 136 -8.44 5.14 -20.38
C ASN A 136 -7.52 6.13 -19.65
N GLN A 137 -7.61 7.43 -19.95
CA GLN A 137 -6.65 8.42 -19.44
C GLN A 137 -6.63 8.49 -17.90
N ALA A 138 -7.77 8.40 -17.24
CA ALA A 138 -7.85 8.45 -15.79
C ALA A 138 -7.13 7.25 -15.14
N VAL A 139 -7.35 6.05 -15.65
CA VAL A 139 -6.72 4.82 -15.16
C VAL A 139 -5.22 4.85 -15.41
N LEU A 140 -4.81 5.24 -16.62
CA LEU A 140 -3.38 5.32 -16.99
C LEU A 140 -2.64 6.40 -16.21
N ARG A 141 -3.29 7.52 -15.89
CA ARG A 141 -2.74 8.58 -15.05
C ARG A 141 -2.47 8.08 -13.63
N ASN A 142 -3.42 7.36 -13.03
CA ASN A 142 -3.22 6.75 -11.72
C ASN A 142 -2.12 5.69 -11.74
N LEU A 143 -2.06 4.85 -12.77
CA LEU A 143 -1.01 3.86 -12.91
C LEU A 143 0.36 4.50 -13.03
N LEU A 144 0.50 5.52 -13.89
CA LEU A 144 1.76 6.24 -14.09
C LEU A 144 2.23 6.92 -12.80
N TRP A 145 1.30 7.52 -12.04
CA TRP A 145 1.58 8.09 -10.73
C TRP A 145 2.17 7.06 -9.76
N ARG A 146 1.49 5.92 -9.60
CA ARG A 146 1.94 4.84 -8.71
C ARG A 146 3.31 4.29 -9.11
N LEU A 147 3.56 4.15 -10.42
CA LEU A 147 4.88 3.73 -10.91
C LEU A 147 5.97 4.74 -10.54
N LYS A 148 5.69 6.05 -10.62
CA LYS A 148 6.64 7.09 -10.21
C LYS A 148 6.89 7.06 -8.71
N GLU A 149 5.87 6.92 -7.88
CA GLU A 149 6.02 6.77 -6.42
C GLU A 149 6.84 5.53 -6.06
N CYS A 150 6.59 4.39 -6.71
CA CYS A 150 7.41 3.19 -6.53
C CYS A 150 8.87 3.44 -6.95
N ALA A 151 9.11 4.12 -8.08
CA ALA A 151 10.45 4.43 -8.56
C ALA A 151 11.20 5.36 -7.60
N ILE A 152 10.54 6.39 -7.05
CA ILE A 152 11.13 7.28 -6.04
C ILE A 152 11.55 6.48 -4.81
N LYS A 153 10.67 5.62 -4.28
CA LYS A 153 10.98 4.76 -3.13
C LYS A 153 12.15 3.82 -3.41
N THR A 154 12.25 3.29 -4.62
CA THR A 154 13.37 2.43 -5.06
C THR A 154 14.68 3.20 -5.11
N HIS A 155 14.69 4.41 -5.67
CA HIS A 155 15.90 5.24 -5.76
C HIS A 155 16.37 5.74 -4.40
N GLN A 156 15.48 6.13 -3.51
CA GLN A 156 15.83 6.48 -2.13
C GLN A 156 16.55 5.34 -1.40
N ASN A 157 16.26 4.09 -1.76
CA ASN A 157 16.98 2.93 -1.23
C ASN A 157 18.37 2.76 -1.83
N ALA A 158 18.61 3.20 -3.07
CA ALA A 158 19.91 3.07 -3.74
C ALA A 158 20.91 4.15 -3.33
N ASP A 159 20.47 5.38 -3.14
CA ASP A 159 21.35 6.53 -2.86
C ASP A 159 21.94 6.52 -1.45
N ASN A 160 21.39 5.73 -0.53
CA ASN A 160 21.91 5.58 0.85
C ASN A 160 22.95 4.45 1.00
N GLN A 161 23.41 3.82 -0.10
CA GLN A 161 24.43 2.77 -0.09
C GLN A 161 25.83 3.24 -0.50
N LEU A 162 26.01 4.53 -0.75
CA LEU A 162 27.31 5.20 -1.00
C LEU A 162 27.76 5.94 0.26
#